data_aa4ca2ff0fe12415d8afac756836dc36
#
_entry.id   aa4ca2ff0fe12415d8afac756836dc36
#
_cell.length_a   1.000
_cell.length_b   1.000
_cell.length_c   1.000
_cell.angle_alpha   90.00
_cell.angle_beta   90.00
_cell.angle_gamma   90.00
#
_symmetry.space_group_name_H-M   'P 1'
#
loop_
_entity.id
_entity.type
_entity.pdbx_description
1 polymer ?
#
loop_
_entity_poly.entity_id
_entity_poly.type
_entity_poly.pdbx_seq_one_letter_code
_entity_poly.pdbx_strand_id
1 'polypeptide(L)' 'MAHSRPPRTAVCVLRVENRGPGEILITVTTSLDIAASPRGQAQRVATYEEALSMVASFLREYAAREDLGPNVS' A
#
# COMPACT_ATOMS: atom_id res chain seq x y z
N MET A 1 -25.24 -22.22 -3.84
CA MET A 1 -25.13 -20.77 -3.88
C MET A 1 -23.73 -20.31 -3.55
N ALA A 2 -23.21 -19.49 -4.38
CA ALA A 2 -21.88 -18.99 -4.15
C ALA A 2 -21.91 -17.95 -3.03
N HIS A 3 -21.02 -18.08 -2.10
CA HIS A 3 -20.87 -17.07 -1.09
C HIS A 3 -19.92 -16.01 -1.61
N SER A 4 -20.48 -14.88 -1.91
CA SER A 4 -19.65 -13.75 -2.27
C SER A 4 -19.15 -13.16 -0.99
N ARG A 5 -17.85 -13.18 -0.81
CA ARG A 5 -17.26 -12.40 0.27
C ARG A 5 -17.40 -10.94 -0.12
N PRO A 6 -17.64 -10.05 0.84
CA PRO A 6 -17.60 -8.63 0.52
C PRO A 6 -16.23 -8.29 -0.05
N PRO A 7 -16.16 -7.41 -1.04
CA PRO A 7 -14.86 -7.04 -1.56
C PRO A 7 -14.01 -6.41 -0.47
N ARG A 8 -12.76 -6.79 -0.43
CA ARG A 8 -11.80 -6.18 0.48
C ARG A 8 -11.18 -5.00 -0.21
N THR A 9 -11.13 -3.92 0.48
CA THR A 9 -10.50 -2.71 -0.06
C THR A 9 -9.17 -2.51 0.62
N ALA A 10 -8.13 -2.47 -0.18
CA ALA A 10 -6.80 -2.15 0.27
C ALA A 10 -6.48 -0.71 -0.12
N VAL A 11 -5.69 -0.05 0.69
CA VAL A 11 -5.34 1.35 0.47
C VAL A 11 -3.87 1.54 0.71
N CYS A 12 -3.23 2.30 -0.17
CA CYS A 12 -1.87 2.73 0.00
C CYS A 12 -1.84 4.24 -0.21
N VAL A 13 -1.40 4.98 0.77
CA VAL A 13 -1.37 6.43 0.71
C VAL A 13 0.08 6.90 0.81
N LEU A 14 0.46 7.77 -0.10
CA LEU A 14 1.77 8.38 -0.08
C LEU A 14 1.61 9.83 0.32
N ARG A 15 2.35 10.22 1.33
CA ARG A 15 2.42 11.62 1.74
C ARG A 15 3.85 12.06 1.55
N VAL A 16 4.05 13.08 0.74
CA VAL A 16 5.39 13.58 0.44
C VAL A 16 5.55 14.95 1.06
N GLU A 17 6.58 15.11 1.85
CA GLU A 17 6.86 16.39 2.48
C GLU A 17 8.24 16.86 2.06
N ASN A 18 8.34 18.14 1.73
CA ASN A 18 9.60 18.78 1.45
C ASN A 18 10.13 19.31 2.79
N ARG A 19 11.26 18.77 3.21
CA ARG A 19 11.87 19.12 4.50
C ARG A 19 12.97 20.15 4.38
N GLY A 20 13.32 20.51 3.14
CA GLY A 20 14.37 21.47 2.89
C GLY A 20 15.01 21.19 1.54
N PRO A 21 16.01 21.98 1.13
CA PRO A 21 16.64 21.77 -0.18
C PRO A 21 17.23 20.35 -0.28
N GLY A 22 16.75 19.61 -1.27
CA GLY A 22 17.22 18.26 -1.49
C GLY A 22 16.77 17.24 -0.48
N GLU A 23 15.86 17.63 0.43
CA GLU A 23 15.38 16.71 1.47
C GLU A 23 13.89 16.47 1.33
N ILE A 24 13.52 15.21 1.16
CA ILE A 24 12.11 14.82 1.13
C ILE A 24 11.89 13.76 2.20
N LEU A 25 10.67 13.71 2.67
CA LEU A 25 10.22 12.64 3.53
C LEU A 25 8.93 12.09 2.93
N ILE A 26 8.91 10.80 2.71
CA ILE A 26 7.73 10.14 2.16
C ILE A 26 7.19 9.20 3.22
N THR A 27 5.95 9.37 3.57
CA THR A 27 5.27 8.46 4.49
C THR A 27 4.38 7.56 3.64
N VAL A 28 4.60 6.27 3.72
CA VAL A 28 3.81 5.28 2.99
C VAL A 28 2.92 4.59 4.00
N THR A 29 1.63 4.77 3.87
CA THR A 29 0.66 4.14 4.77
C THR A 29 -0.10 3.10 3.98
N THR A 30 -0.10 1.88 4.45
CA THR A 30 -0.75 0.77 3.75
C THR A 30 -1.73 0.06 4.65
N SER A 31 -2.83 -0.38 4.07
CA SER A 31 -3.76 -1.29 4.72
C SER A 31 -4.26 -2.27 3.67
N LEU A 32 -4.06 -3.55 3.91
CA LEU A 32 -4.50 -4.59 2.98
C LEU A 32 -5.99 -4.88 3.10
N ASP A 33 -6.60 -4.42 4.18
CA ASP A 33 -8.03 -4.54 4.39
C ASP A 33 -8.45 -3.44 5.35
N ILE A 34 -9.07 -2.39 4.82
CA ILE A 34 -9.41 -1.22 5.63
C ILE A 34 -10.48 -1.51 6.67
N ALA A 35 -11.28 -2.55 6.46
CA ALA A 35 -12.27 -2.96 7.45
C ALA A 35 -11.63 -3.56 8.67
N ALA A 36 -10.54 -4.31 8.48
CA ALA A 36 -9.82 -4.96 9.57
C ALA A 36 -8.75 -4.04 10.18
N SER A 37 -8.14 -3.20 9.36
CA SER A 37 -7.06 -2.31 9.78
C SER A 37 -7.27 -0.91 9.23
N PRO A 38 -8.22 -0.16 9.78
CA PRO A 38 -8.53 1.16 9.21
C PRO A 38 -7.35 2.13 9.28
N ARG A 39 -6.48 1.99 10.27
CA ARG A 39 -5.34 2.88 10.40
C ARG A 39 -4.16 2.45 9.57
N GLY A 40 -4.08 1.16 9.24
CA GLY A 40 -2.98 0.62 8.48
C GLY A 40 -1.64 0.71 9.19
N GLN A 41 -0.59 0.65 8.41
CA GLN A 41 0.78 0.76 8.91
C GLN A 41 1.48 1.85 8.14
N ALA A 42 2.17 2.71 8.84
CA ALA A 42 2.90 3.82 8.22
C ALA A 42 4.39 3.58 8.34
N GLN A 43 5.10 3.84 7.26
CA GLN A 43 6.56 3.80 7.23
C GLN A 43 7.08 5.05 6.56
N ARG A 44 8.20 5.55 7.02
CA ARG A 44 8.81 6.74 6.46
C ARG A 44 10.05 6.34 5.68
N VAL A 45 10.18 6.88 4.50
CA VAL A 45 11.34 6.64 3.66
C VAL A 45 11.85 7.97 3.12
N ALA A 46 13.09 8.00 2.72
CA ALA A 46 13.73 9.23 2.28
C ALA A 46 13.96 9.29 0.77
N THR A 47 13.68 8.21 0.04
CA THR A 47 13.91 8.18 -1.40
C THR A 47 12.69 7.67 -2.12
N TYR A 48 12.56 8.03 -3.37
CA TYR A 48 11.47 7.57 -4.17
C TYR A 48 11.59 6.08 -4.43
N GLU A 49 12.79 5.58 -4.61
CA GLU A 49 13.02 4.15 -4.90
C GLU A 49 12.51 3.29 -3.77
N GLU A 50 12.75 3.72 -2.55
CA GLU A 50 12.22 3.00 -1.39
C GLU A 50 10.71 3.02 -1.36
N ALA A 51 10.12 4.18 -1.65
CA ALA A 51 8.67 4.31 -1.67
C ALA A 51 8.05 3.44 -2.74
N LEU A 52 8.63 3.43 -3.94
CA LEU A 52 8.12 2.61 -5.04
C LEU A 52 8.25 1.13 -4.73
N SER A 53 9.33 0.74 -4.08
CA SER A 53 9.52 -0.63 -3.67
C SER A 53 8.44 -1.07 -2.68
N MET A 54 8.08 -0.20 -1.77
CA MET A 54 7.01 -0.48 -0.80
C MET A 54 5.65 -0.60 -1.46
N VAL A 55 5.38 0.26 -2.43
CA VAL A 55 4.13 0.20 -3.17
C VAL A 55 4.05 -1.11 -3.95
N ALA A 56 5.14 -1.49 -4.60
CA ALA A 56 5.18 -2.73 -5.37
C ALA A 56 4.96 -3.94 -4.46
N SER A 57 5.60 -3.95 -3.30
CA SER A 57 5.41 -5.04 -2.33
C SER A 57 3.97 -5.11 -1.83
N PHE A 58 3.38 -3.95 -1.58
CA PHE A 58 2.00 -3.86 -1.13
C PHE A 58 1.07 -4.48 -2.18
N LEU A 59 1.26 -4.11 -3.43
CA LEU A 59 0.40 -4.63 -4.51
C LEU A 59 0.58 -6.13 -4.70
N ARG A 60 1.81 -6.62 -4.61
CA ARG A 60 2.06 -8.05 -4.72
C ARG A 60 1.44 -8.81 -3.55
N GLU A 61 1.53 -8.25 -2.36
CA GLU A 61 0.95 -8.90 -1.19
C GLU A 61 -0.57 -8.93 -1.27
N TYR A 62 -1.18 -7.85 -1.73
CA TYR A 62 -2.61 -7.82 -1.91
C TYR A 62 -3.05 -8.86 -2.95
N ALA A 63 -2.34 -8.93 -4.07
CA ALA A 63 -2.67 -9.90 -5.11
C ALA A 63 -2.56 -11.33 -4.59
N ALA A 64 -1.54 -11.61 -3.79
CA ALA A 64 -1.35 -12.93 -3.23
C ALA A 64 -2.47 -13.31 -2.26
N ARG A 65 -2.90 -12.36 -1.45
CA ARG A 65 -3.96 -12.60 -0.47
C ARG A 65 -5.32 -12.81 -1.11
N GLU A 66 -5.55 -12.14 -2.22
CA GLU A 66 -6.81 -12.25 -2.94
C GLU A 66 -6.76 -13.35 -4.01
N ASP A 67 -5.67 -14.10 -4.05
CA ASP A 67 -5.47 -15.17 -5.00
C ASP A 67 -5.62 -14.67 -6.45
N LEU A 68 -5.13 -13.50 -6.70
CA LEU A 68 -5.12 -12.92 -8.03
C LEU A 68 -3.85 -13.35 -8.73
N GLY A 69 -3.89 -13.55 -9.99
CA GLY A 69 -2.68 -13.88 -10.73
C GLY A 69 -1.72 -12.69 -10.79
N PRO A 70 -0.54 -12.88 -11.37
CA PRO A 70 0.44 -11.81 -11.47
C PRO A 70 -0.01 -10.65 -12.34
N ASN A 71 -0.99 -10.86 -13.17
CA ASN A 71 -1.56 -9.80 -14.02
C ASN A 71 -2.90 -9.40 -13.46
N VAL A 72 -2.89 -8.33 -12.74
CA VAL A 72 -4.11 -7.76 -12.20
C VAL A 72 -4.55 -6.66 -13.13
N SER A 73 -5.72 -6.80 -13.65
CA SER A 73 -6.21 -5.78 -14.56
C SER A 73 -7.61 -5.37 -14.22
#